data_a4144c730a050c4a505fd650f7854c86
#
_entry.id   a4144c730a050c4a505fd650f7854c86
#
_cell.length_a   1.000
_cell.length_b   1.000
_cell.length_c   1.000
_cell.angle_alpha   90.00
_cell.angle_beta   90.00
_cell.angle_gamma   90.00
#
_symmetry.space_group_name_H-M   'P 1'
#
loop_
_entity.id
_entity.type
_entity.pdbx_description
1 polymer ?
#
loop_
_entity_poly.entity_id
_entity_poly.type
_entity_poly.pdbx_seq_one_letter_code
_entity_poly.pdbx_strand_id
1 'polypeptide(L)'
;DKMEEYEIPLHVFHFDCFWMKEYHWCDFKWDQRVFPDPMRMLRRLKERGLKICVWINPYVAQRSELFEEGVRGGYFLKKPNGDVWQWDKWQAGMAVVDFTNPEACAWYTGKLRELLAMGVDCFKTDFGERIPTDVVYHDGSDPVKMHNYYAYLYNKTVFELLEEVKGKQEAVVFARSAAAGSQKFPVHWGGDCSSTYESMAESLRGGLSLCLSGFGFWSHDIS
;
A
#
# COMPACT_ATOMS: atom_id res chain seq x y z
N ASP A 1 -10.98 9.38 -22.50
CA ASP A 1 -11.73 9.62 -23.73
C ASP A 1 -13.16 9.06 -23.61
N LYS A 2 -13.39 7.72 -23.44
CA LYS A 2 -14.74 7.15 -23.26
C LYS A 2 -15.46 7.62 -22.00
N MET A 3 -14.76 7.78 -20.88
CA MET A 3 -15.35 8.32 -19.64
C MET A 3 -15.89 9.73 -19.87
N GLU A 4 -15.12 10.53 -20.59
CA GLU A 4 -15.48 11.90 -20.97
C GLU A 4 -16.65 11.92 -21.96
N GLU A 5 -16.64 11.03 -22.98
CA GLU A 5 -17.74 10.84 -23.94
C GLU A 5 -19.07 10.45 -23.25
N TYR A 6 -19.00 9.64 -22.18
CA TYR A 6 -20.17 9.20 -21.41
C TYR A 6 -20.48 10.11 -20.20
N GLU A 7 -19.82 11.25 -20.10
CA GLU A 7 -20.00 12.21 -18.99
C GLU A 7 -19.80 11.57 -17.59
N ILE A 8 -18.96 10.52 -17.52
CA ILE A 8 -18.62 9.86 -16.25
C ILE A 8 -17.43 10.58 -15.63
N PRO A 9 -17.59 11.17 -14.42
CA PRO A 9 -16.51 11.90 -13.77
C PRO A 9 -15.36 10.94 -13.39
N LEU A 10 -14.15 11.28 -13.82
CA LEU A 10 -12.93 10.58 -13.48
C LEU A 10 -11.91 11.58 -12.93
N HIS A 11 -11.52 11.44 -11.65
CA HIS A 11 -10.62 12.38 -10.98
C HIS A 11 -9.29 11.74 -10.61
N VAL A 12 -9.26 10.42 -10.42
CA VAL A 12 -8.07 9.67 -10.01
C VAL A 12 -7.81 8.55 -11.01
N PHE A 13 -6.57 8.45 -11.48
CA PHE A 13 -6.10 7.31 -12.26
C PHE A 13 -5.21 6.43 -11.38
N HIS A 14 -5.58 5.16 -11.25
CA HIS A 14 -4.87 4.20 -10.42
C HIS A 14 -4.05 3.24 -11.28
N PHE A 15 -2.79 3.03 -10.89
CA PHE A 15 -1.92 1.99 -11.42
C PHE A 15 -1.80 0.88 -10.37
N ASP A 16 -2.35 -0.30 -10.69
CA ASP A 16 -2.26 -1.46 -9.80
C ASP A 16 -0.88 -2.15 -9.91
N CYS A 17 -0.66 -3.25 -9.20
CA CYS A 17 0.65 -3.82 -8.92
C CYS A 17 1.61 -3.97 -10.13
N PHE A 18 1.09 -4.14 -11.34
CA PHE A 18 1.87 -4.27 -12.57
C PHE A 18 2.45 -2.95 -13.15
N TRP A 19 2.37 -1.84 -12.41
CA TRP A 19 3.22 -0.70 -12.73
C TRP A 19 4.69 -1.02 -12.43
N MET A 20 4.94 -1.91 -11.47
CA MET A 20 6.24 -2.54 -11.23
C MET A 20 6.36 -3.83 -12.06
N LYS A 21 7.58 -4.28 -12.26
CA LYS A 21 7.85 -5.55 -12.92
C LYS A 21 7.39 -6.72 -12.04
N GLU A 22 6.71 -7.69 -12.64
CA GLU A 22 6.29 -8.92 -11.95
C GLU A 22 7.45 -9.62 -11.25
N TYR A 23 7.20 -10.17 -10.06
CA TYR A 23 8.18 -10.81 -9.17
C TYR A 23 9.31 -9.91 -8.63
N HIS A 24 9.30 -8.60 -8.95
CA HIS A 24 10.16 -7.58 -8.38
C HIS A 24 9.39 -6.66 -7.42
N TRP A 25 8.24 -7.13 -6.90
CA TRP A 25 7.36 -6.34 -6.05
C TRP A 25 8.09 -5.74 -4.87
N CYS A 26 7.82 -4.66 -4.65
CA CYS A 26 8.20 -3.40 -4.06
C CYS A 26 9.67 -3.07 -4.29
N ASP A 27 10.09 -3.02 -5.57
CA ASP A 27 11.30 -2.30 -6.00
C ASP A 27 11.01 -0.80 -6.25
N PHE A 28 9.71 -0.42 -6.30
CA PHE A 28 9.23 0.93 -6.56
C PHE A 28 9.74 1.53 -7.88
N LYS A 29 9.99 0.69 -8.87
CA LYS A 29 10.44 1.09 -10.20
C LYS A 29 9.36 0.79 -11.24
N TRP A 30 9.13 1.76 -12.12
CA TRP A 30 8.27 1.56 -13.27
C TRP A 30 8.85 0.50 -14.20
N ASP A 31 8.04 -0.47 -14.60
CA ASP A 31 8.46 -1.48 -15.58
C ASP A 31 8.69 -0.82 -16.94
N GLN A 32 9.95 -0.64 -17.31
CA GLN A 32 10.36 0.03 -18.57
C GLN A 32 9.87 -0.70 -19.82
N ARG A 33 9.48 -1.97 -19.71
CA ARG A 33 8.90 -2.73 -20.84
C ARG A 33 7.50 -2.23 -21.20
N VAL A 34 6.75 -1.78 -20.19
CA VAL A 34 5.37 -1.30 -20.31
C VAL A 34 5.30 0.22 -20.27
N PHE A 35 6.12 0.84 -19.45
CA PHE A 35 6.19 2.29 -19.22
C PHE A 35 7.58 2.83 -19.54
N PRO A 36 7.94 2.93 -20.83
CA PRO A 36 9.30 3.34 -21.23
C PRO A 36 9.63 4.79 -20.87
N ASP A 37 8.64 5.65 -20.72
CA ASP A 37 8.78 7.04 -20.25
C ASP A 37 7.67 7.38 -19.25
N PRO A 38 7.81 6.94 -18.00
CA PRO A 38 6.77 7.16 -16.98
C PRO A 38 6.58 8.64 -16.65
N MET A 39 7.63 9.45 -16.69
CA MET A 39 7.55 10.89 -16.42
C MET A 39 6.65 11.61 -17.43
N ARG A 40 6.81 11.30 -18.71
CA ARG A 40 5.96 11.87 -19.77
C ARG A 40 4.53 11.40 -19.65
N MET A 41 4.32 10.12 -19.35
CA MET A 41 2.98 9.55 -19.13
C MET A 41 2.26 10.24 -17.97
N LEU A 42 2.90 10.32 -16.81
CA LEU A 42 2.33 10.95 -15.61
C LEU A 42 1.98 12.42 -15.88
N ARG A 43 2.87 13.18 -16.54
CA ARG A 43 2.61 14.57 -16.91
C ARG A 43 1.36 14.71 -17.77
N ARG A 44 1.21 13.89 -18.81
CA ARG A 44 0.03 13.90 -19.67
C ARG A 44 -1.27 13.59 -18.94
N LEU A 45 -1.26 12.68 -17.99
CA LEU A 45 -2.42 12.39 -17.16
C LEU A 45 -2.77 13.58 -16.25
N LYS A 46 -1.77 14.21 -15.65
CA LYS A 46 -1.97 15.40 -14.82
C LYS A 46 -2.44 16.62 -15.61
N GLU A 47 -1.98 16.82 -16.84
CA GLU A 47 -2.48 17.86 -17.76
C GLU A 47 -3.97 17.70 -18.09
N ARG A 48 -4.52 16.46 -17.97
CA ARG A 48 -5.94 16.16 -18.07
C ARG A 48 -6.72 16.35 -16.75
N GLY A 49 -6.08 16.86 -15.71
CA GLY A 49 -6.70 17.11 -14.40
C GLY A 49 -6.76 15.87 -13.48
N LEU A 50 -6.13 14.75 -13.87
CA LEU A 50 -6.15 13.51 -13.07
C LEU A 50 -5.14 13.55 -11.93
N LYS A 51 -5.54 13.07 -10.76
CA LYS A 51 -4.64 12.67 -9.68
C LYS A 51 -4.14 11.25 -9.95
N ILE A 52 -2.93 10.95 -9.50
CA ILE A 52 -2.26 9.67 -9.75
C ILE A 52 -2.15 8.88 -8.45
N CYS A 53 -2.74 7.69 -8.44
CA CYS A 53 -2.59 6.71 -7.36
C CYS A 53 -1.76 5.53 -7.87
N VAL A 54 -0.80 5.05 -7.08
CA VAL A 54 -0.07 3.81 -7.39
C VAL A 54 -0.17 2.80 -6.26
N TRP A 55 -0.28 1.54 -6.63
CA TRP A 55 -0.32 0.42 -5.71
C TRP A 55 1.05 0.20 -5.06
N ILE A 56 1.05 -0.04 -3.77
CA ILE A 56 2.20 -0.47 -2.97
C ILE A 56 1.76 -1.53 -1.96
N ASN A 57 2.71 -2.31 -1.44
CA ASN A 57 2.47 -3.15 -0.28
C ASN A 57 3.70 -3.21 0.65
N PRO A 58 3.58 -3.75 1.86
CA PRO A 58 4.68 -3.78 2.83
C PRO A 58 5.60 -4.99 2.66
N TYR A 59 5.44 -5.78 1.58
CA TYR A 59 6.21 -6.99 1.33
C TYR A 59 7.17 -6.77 0.16
N VAL A 60 8.44 -7.13 0.36
CA VAL A 60 9.51 -6.94 -0.62
C VAL A 60 9.89 -8.29 -1.22
N ALA A 61 9.76 -8.42 -2.54
CA ALA A 61 10.08 -9.65 -3.26
C ALA A 61 11.60 -9.91 -3.28
N GLN A 62 12.01 -11.18 -3.24
CA GLN A 62 13.43 -11.56 -3.30
C GLN A 62 14.15 -11.06 -4.54
N ARG A 63 13.45 -10.87 -5.65
CA ARG A 63 14.03 -10.33 -6.90
C ARG A 63 14.11 -8.81 -6.93
N SER A 64 13.49 -8.14 -5.96
CA SER A 64 13.64 -6.70 -5.79
C SER A 64 15.06 -6.39 -5.30
N GLU A 65 15.69 -5.37 -5.86
CA GLU A 65 16.98 -4.86 -5.37
C GLU A 65 16.89 -4.42 -3.90
N LEU A 66 15.69 -4.03 -3.47
CA LEU A 66 15.42 -3.60 -2.09
C LEU A 66 15.42 -4.76 -1.09
N PHE A 67 15.35 -6.02 -1.55
CA PHE A 67 15.41 -7.17 -0.64
C PHE A 67 16.78 -7.24 0.05
N GLU A 68 17.88 -7.24 -0.72
CA GLU A 68 19.22 -7.27 -0.14
C GLU A 68 19.54 -6.00 0.64
N GLU A 69 19.06 -4.84 0.18
CA GLU A 69 19.21 -3.57 0.89
C GLU A 69 18.55 -3.64 2.26
N GLY A 70 17.29 -4.12 2.33
CA GLY A 70 16.54 -4.27 3.58
C GLY A 70 17.12 -5.34 4.51
N VAL A 71 17.66 -6.44 3.97
CA VAL A 71 18.37 -7.46 4.78
C VAL A 71 19.60 -6.85 5.45
N ARG A 72 20.44 -6.13 4.69
CA ARG A 72 21.65 -5.47 5.22
C ARG A 72 21.32 -4.39 6.25
N GLY A 73 20.25 -3.62 6.03
CA GLY A 73 19.78 -2.58 6.95
C GLY A 73 19.05 -3.12 8.18
N GLY A 74 18.66 -4.40 8.18
CA GLY A 74 17.84 -4.97 9.24
C GLY A 74 16.42 -4.44 9.28
N TYR A 75 15.83 -4.11 8.12
CA TYR A 75 14.54 -3.43 7.99
C TYR A 75 13.34 -4.37 7.93
N PHE A 76 13.58 -5.68 7.98
CA PHE A 76 12.52 -6.68 7.88
C PHE A 76 12.27 -7.39 9.21
N LEU A 77 11.05 -7.90 9.38
CA LEU A 77 10.71 -8.79 10.48
C LEU A 77 11.63 -10.01 10.49
N LYS A 78 12.06 -10.43 11.67
CA LYS A 78 12.98 -11.54 11.87
C LYS A 78 12.32 -12.68 12.63
N LYS A 79 12.81 -13.88 12.39
CA LYS A 79 12.55 -15.05 13.23
C LYS A 79 13.33 -14.91 14.55
N PRO A 80 12.96 -15.67 15.61
CA PRO A 80 13.73 -15.68 16.85
C PRO A 80 15.20 -16.07 16.71
N ASN A 81 15.57 -16.80 15.66
CA ASN A 81 16.96 -17.16 15.38
C ASN A 81 17.75 -16.06 14.63
N GLY A 82 17.13 -14.93 14.33
CA GLY A 82 17.73 -13.79 13.63
C GLY A 82 17.59 -13.78 12.12
N ASP A 83 17.13 -14.86 11.48
CA ASP A 83 16.87 -14.90 10.05
C ASP A 83 15.71 -14.00 9.67
N VAL A 84 15.72 -13.46 8.45
CA VAL A 84 14.56 -12.75 7.90
C VAL A 84 13.36 -13.68 7.83
N TRP A 85 12.23 -13.24 8.36
CA TRP A 85 10.97 -13.97 8.18
C TRP A 85 10.46 -13.75 6.76
N GLN A 86 10.10 -14.82 6.04
CA GLN A 86 9.66 -14.78 4.65
C GLN A 86 8.24 -15.32 4.52
N TRP A 87 7.45 -14.65 3.71
CA TRP A 87 6.04 -14.92 3.51
C TRP A 87 5.76 -15.58 2.15
N ASP A 88 4.94 -16.62 2.14
CA ASP A 88 4.70 -17.45 0.95
C ASP A 88 3.23 -17.45 0.47
N LYS A 89 2.36 -16.66 1.13
CA LYS A 89 0.92 -16.77 0.89
C LYS A 89 0.43 -16.03 -0.37
N TRP A 90 1.25 -15.14 -0.92
CA TRP A 90 0.97 -14.45 -2.18
C TRP A 90 2.09 -14.68 -3.19
N GLN A 91 3.28 -14.21 -2.90
CA GLN A 91 4.49 -14.51 -3.69
C GLN A 91 5.52 -15.16 -2.77
N ALA A 92 6.18 -16.20 -3.27
CA ALA A 92 7.12 -16.96 -2.45
C ALA A 92 8.30 -16.09 -1.99
N GLY A 93 8.63 -16.21 -0.69
CA GLY A 93 9.83 -15.67 -0.10
C GLY A 93 9.85 -14.16 0.10
N MET A 94 8.72 -13.49 0.11
CA MET A 94 8.70 -12.04 0.37
C MET A 94 9.06 -11.71 1.81
N ALA A 95 9.89 -10.68 2.00
CA ALA A 95 10.19 -10.14 3.33
C ALA A 95 9.16 -9.08 3.73
N VAL A 96 8.87 -8.96 5.01
CA VAL A 96 7.89 -8.02 5.58
C VAL A 96 8.63 -6.88 6.25
N VAL A 97 8.34 -5.64 5.87
CA VAL A 97 8.97 -4.44 6.47
C VAL A 97 8.58 -4.31 7.93
N ASP A 98 9.54 -4.03 8.79
CA ASP A 98 9.29 -3.78 10.22
C ASP A 98 9.05 -2.28 10.48
N PHE A 99 7.80 -1.87 10.52
CA PHE A 99 7.43 -0.48 10.81
C PHE A 99 7.53 -0.07 12.29
N THR A 100 8.05 -0.93 13.16
CA THR A 100 8.48 -0.53 14.50
C THR A 100 9.92 -0.01 14.50
N ASN A 101 10.66 -0.26 13.42
CA ASN A 101 12.01 0.25 13.22
C ASN A 101 11.98 1.62 12.52
N PRO A 102 12.40 2.73 13.18
CA PRO A 102 12.40 4.05 12.58
C PRO A 102 13.29 4.15 11.31
N GLU A 103 14.39 3.40 11.25
CA GLU A 103 15.26 3.36 10.07
C GLU A 103 14.58 2.67 8.89
N ALA A 104 13.82 1.60 9.15
CA ALA A 104 13.01 0.94 8.12
C ALA A 104 11.88 1.86 7.61
N CYS A 105 11.23 2.62 8.51
CA CYS A 105 10.24 3.63 8.13
C CYS A 105 10.87 4.70 7.23
N ALA A 106 12.03 5.24 7.62
CA ALA A 106 12.74 6.26 6.84
C ALA A 106 13.20 5.73 5.47
N TRP A 107 13.71 4.52 5.43
CA TRP A 107 14.11 3.83 4.20
C TRP A 107 12.92 3.63 3.26
N TYR A 108 11.81 3.08 3.75
CA TYR A 108 10.60 2.82 2.98
C TYR A 108 9.98 4.11 2.45
N THR A 109 9.80 5.11 3.31
CA THR A 109 9.26 6.41 2.92
C THR A 109 10.18 7.18 1.98
N GLY A 110 11.50 7.00 2.07
CA GLY A 110 12.47 7.54 1.12
C GLY A 110 12.20 7.09 -0.32
N LYS A 111 11.91 5.79 -0.52
CA LYS A 111 11.55 5.24 -1.84
C LYS A 111 10.20 5.80 -2.36
N LEU A 112 9.22 5.93 -1.47
CA LEU A 112 7.93 6.53 -1.84
C LEU A 112 8.04 8.03 -2.17
N ARG A 113 8.93 8.74 -1.51
CA ARG A 113 9.21 10.16 -1.77
C ARG A 113 9.70 10.39 -3.21
N GLU A 114 10.49 9.46 -3.75
CA GLU A 114 10.93 9.50 -5.14
C GLU A 114 9.73 9.43 -6.10
N LEU A 115 8.74 8.57 -5.83
CA LEU A 115 7.50 8.47 -6.62
C LEU A 115 6.66 9.76 -6.53
N LEU A 116 6.55 10.34 -5.33
CA LEU A 116 5.86 11.62 -5.15
C LEU A 116 6.54 12.75 -5.94
N ALA A 117 7.87 12.76 -5.98
CA ALA A 117 8.64 13.72 -6.79
C ALA A 117 8.44 13.52 -8.31
N MET A 118 8.15 12.29 -8.77
CA MET A 118 7.79 12.01 -10.16
C MET A 118 6.39 12.51 -10.54
N GLY A 119 5.53 12.83 -9.58
CA GLY A 119 4.17 13.31 -9.81
C GLY A 119 3.05 12.38 -9.33
N VAL A 120 3.36 11.31 -8.60
CA VAL A 120 2.35 10.51 -7.89
C VAL A 120 1.70 11.36 -6.80
N ASP A 121 0.40 11.21 -6.60
CA ASP A 121 -0.36 12.01 -5.64
C ASP A 121 -0.73 11.24 -4.38
N CYS A 122 -0.98 9.94 -4.47
CA CYS A 122 -1.36 9.09 -3.34
C CYS A 122 -1.00 7.61 -3.59
N PHE A 123 -1.16 6.78 -2.59
CA PHE A 123 -0.84 5.35 -2.64
C PHE A 123 -2.03 4.48 -2.26
N LYS A 124 -2.26 3.40 -3.03
CA LYS A 124 -3.08 2.27 -2.61
C LYS A 124 -2.21 1.37 -1.75
N THR A 125 -2.42 1.43 -0.44
CA THR A 125 -1.70 0.63 0.55
C THR A 125 -2.36 -0.74 0.69
N ASP A 126 -1.97 -1.65 -0.19
CA ASP A 126 -2.51 -3.00 -0.24
C ASP A 126 -1.86 -3.91 0.81
N PHE A 127 -2.51 -5.00 1.15
CA PHE A 127 -2.13 -5.94 2.21
C PHE A 127 -1.96 -5.29 3.59
N GLY A 128 -1.02 -5.80 4.41
CA GLY A 128 -0.82 -5.36 5.79
C GLY A 128 -1.60 -6.17 6.82
N GLU A 129 -2.40 -7.13 6.37
CA GLU A 129 -3.04 -8.16 7.19
C GLU A 129 -2.24 -9.47 7.16
N ARG A 130 -2.65 -10.45 7.97
CA ARG A 130 -2.02 -11.79 8.09
C ARG A 130 -0.54 -11.74 8.48
N ILE A 131 -0.18 -10.75 9.28
CA ILE A 131 1.19 -10.58 9.77
C ILE A 131 1.54 -11.74 10.72
N PRO A 132 2.75 -12.33 10.62
CA PRO A 132 3.14 -13.47 11.42
C PRO A 132 3.21 -13.13 12.92
N THR A 133 2.99 -14.15 13.75
CA THR A 133 3.12 -14.03 15.22
C THR A 133 4.37 -14.77 15.77
N ASP A 134 5.12 -15.42 14.90
CA ASP A 134 6.37 -16.13 15.18
C ASP A 134 7.61 -15.30 14.80
N VAL A 135 7.54 -13.99 15.04
CA VAL A 135 8.55 -13.00 14.67
C VAL A 135 9.02 -12.18 15.86
N VAL A 136 10.13 -11.48 15.65
CA VAL A 136 10.68 -10.48 16.57
C VAL A 136 10.63 -9.12 15.89
N TYR A 137 10.03 -8.14 16.56
CA TYR A 137 10.00 -6.74 16.18
C TYR A 137 11.21 -5.99 16.73
N HIS A 138 11.63 -4.95 16.01
CA HIS A 138 12.77 -4.12 16.38
C HIS A 138 12.62 -3.49 17.79
N ASP A 139 11.41 -3.04 18.12
CA ASP A 139 11.11 -2.40 19.41
C ASP A 139 10.75 -3.39 20.53
N GLY A 140 10.79 -4.70 20.27
CA GLY A 140 10.41 -5.74 21.21
C GLY A 140 8.90 -5.91 21.43
N SER A 141 8.06 -5.32 20.59
CA SER A 141 6.61 -5.47 20.65
C SER A 141 6.15 -6.91 20.59
N ASP A 142 5.08 -7.23 21.32
CA ASP A 142 4.43 -8.54 21.36
C ASP A 142 3.84 -8.87 19.97
N PRO A 143 4.32 -9.90 19.25
CA PRO A 143 3.90 -10.21 17.90
C PRO A 143 2.42 -10.62 17.79
N VAL A 144 1.82 -11.14 18.84
CA VAL A 144 0.38 -11.45 18.87
C VAL A 144 -0.45 -10.17 18.85
N LYS A 145 -0.05 -9.16 19.60
CA LYS A 145 -0.71 -7.83 19.58
C LYS A 145 -0.45 -7.11 18.27
N MET A 146 0.73 -7.28 17.70
CA MET A 146 1.14 -6.67 16.44
C MET A 146 0.44 -7.27 15.22
N HIS A 147 -0.13 -8.46 15.30
CA HIS A 147 -0.79 -9.13 14.18
C HIS A 147 -1.80 -8.24 13.43
N ASN A 148 -2.64 -7.51 14.17
CA ASN A 148 -3.57 -6.54 13.58
C ASN A 148 -3.05 -5.10 13.60
N TYR A 149 -2.28 -4.72 14.64
CA TYR A 149 -1.79 -3.36 14.80
C TYR A 149 -0.77 -2.95 13.71
N TYR A 150 -0.12 -3.91 13.10
CA TYR A 150 0.77 -3.68 11.97
C TYR A 150 0.11 -2.89 10.84
N ALA A 151 -1.16 -3.20 10.51
CA ALA A 151 -1.91 -2.47 9.49
C ALA A 151 -2.01 -0.96 9.81
N TYR A 152 -2.19 -0.62 11.09
CA TYR A 152 -2.17 0.77 11.53
C TYR A 152 -0.80 1.43 11.31
N LEU A 153 0.29 0.76 11.71
CA LEU A 153 1.65 1.32 11.58
C LEU A 153 2.04 1.51 10.11
N TYR A 154 1.73 0.56 9.26
CA TYR A 154 1.97 0.65 7.83
C TYR A 154 1.24 1.86 7.22
N ASN A 155 -0.08 1.94 7.40
CA ASN A 155 -0.87 3.05 6.86
C ASN A 155 -0.46 4.40 7.47
N LYS A 156 -0.16 4.44 8.77
CA LYS A 156 0.34 5.64 9.44
C LYS A 156 1.63 6.14 8.79
N THR A 157 2.61 5.25 8.57
CA THR A 157 3.91 5.60 7.98
C THR A 157 3.74 6.23 6.59
N VAL A 158 2.87 5.67 5.76
CA VAL A 158 2.60 6.20 4.41
C VAL A 158 1.80 7.51 4.49
N PHE A 159 0.81 7.57 5.38
CA PHE A 159 -0.03 8.75 5.53
C PHE A 159 0.75 9.96 6.05
N GLU A 160 1.62 9.79 7.04
CA GLU A 160 2.47 10.86 7.58
C GLU A 160 3.43 11.42 6.52
N LEU A 161 3.98 10.56 5.65
CA LEU A 161 4.74 11.01 4.47
C LEU A 161 3.88 11.87 3.54
N LEU A 162 2.64 11.46 3.27
CA LEU A 162 1.74 12.22 2.41
C LEU A 162 1.36 13.57 3.05
N GLU A 163 1.10 13.62 4.35
CA GLU A 163 0.88 14.88 5.07
C GLU A 163 2.08 15.83 4.97
N GLU A 164 3.29 15.30 5.09
CA GLU A 164 4.51 16.08 4.97
C GLU A 164 4.68 16.68 3.56
N VAL A 165 4.44 15.88 2.52
CA VAL A 165 4.72 16.26 1.12
C VAL A 165 3.58 17.04 0.48
N LYS A 166 2.32 16.67 0.76
CA LYS A 166 1.12 17.25 0.14
C LYS A 166 0.39 18.25 1.03
N GLY A 167 0.58 18.17 2.34
CA GLY A 167 -0.18 18.93 3.34
C GLY A 167 -1.28 18.11 4.02
N LYS A 168 -1.64 18.49 5.24
CA LYS A 168 -2.54 17.73 6.12
C LYS A 168 -3.94 17.48 5.56
N GLN A 169 -4.45 18.36 4.71
CA GLN A 169 -5.79 18.23 4.13
C GLN A 169 -5.80 17.54 2.75
N GLU A 170 -4.63 17.25 2.20
CA GLU A 170 -4.45 16.64 0.88
C GLU A 170 -3.92 15.20 0.95
N ALA A 171 -3.58 14.73 2.15
CA ALA A 171 -3.05 13.38 2.35
C ALA A 171 -4.16 12.34 2.24
N VAL A 172 -3.98 11.37 1.33
CA VAL A 172 -4.92 10.27 1.10
C VAL A 172 -4.15 8.97 0.92
N VAL A 173 -4.49 7.96 1.71
CA VAL A 173 -4.14 6.57 1.43
C VAL A 173 -5.39 5.81 0.99
N PHE A 174 -5.22 4.82 0.14
CA PHE A 174 -6.29 3.91 -0.25
C PHE A 174 -5.98 2.54 0.34
N ALA A 175 -6.46 2.29 1.56
CA ALA A 175 -6.01 1.21 2.41
C ALA A 175 -6.94 -0.01 2.37
N ARG A 176 -6.35 -1.21 2.31
CA ARG A 176 -7.07 -2.48 2.41
C ARG A 176 -7.28 -2.90 3.85
N SER A 177 -6.20 -2.93 4.62
CA SER A 177 -6.24 -3.36 6.01
C SER A 177 -6.40 -2.19 6.98
N ALA A 178 -7.02 -2.45 8.11
CA ALA A 178 -7.25 -1.46 9.15
C ALA A 178 -7.21 -2.11 10.53
N ALA A 179 -6.93 -1.28 11.53
CA ALA A 179 -7.09 -1.59 12.94
C ALA A 179 -7.74 -0.41 13.65
N ALA A 180 -8.06 -0.54 14.93
CA ALA A 180 -8.57 0.56 15.73
C ALA A 180 -7.62 1.78 15.64
N GLY A 181 -8.15 2.95 15.32
CA GLY A 181 -7.39 4.18 15.08
C GLY A 181 -7.09 4.48 13.61
N SER A 182 -7.32 3.53 12.69
CA SER A 182 -7.13 3.74 11.25
C SER A 182 -8.22 4.62 10.60
N GLN A 183 -9.28 4.96 11.32
CA GLN A 183 -10.37 5.84 10.86
C GLN A 183 -9.88 7.19 10.33
N LYS A 184 -8.73 7.65 10.79
CA LYS A 184 -8.11 8.92 10.39
C LYS A 184 -7.32 8.84 9.08
N PHE A 185 -7.16 7.65 8.51
CA PHE A 185 -6.47 7.44 7.25
C PHE A 185 -7.50 7.16 6.15
N PRO A 186 -7.93 8.15 5.38
CA PRO A 186 -8.83 7.93 4.25
C PRO A 186 -8.03 7.40 3.06
N VAL A 187 -8.54 6.56 2.26
CA VAL A 187 -9.82 5.89 2.03
C VAL A 187 -9.65 4.38 2.25
N HIS A 188 -10.73 3.60 2.33
CA HIS A 188 -10.65 2.14 2.45
C HIS A 188 -11.49 1.44 1.38
N TRP A 189 -11.13 0.19 1.03
CA TRP A 189 -11.95 -0.68 0.17
C TRP A 189 -12.07 -2.09 0.73
N GLY A 190 -13.00 -2.86 0.17
CA GLY A 190 -13.36 -4.20 0.66
C GLY A 190 -12.40 -5.34 0.27
N GLY A 191 -11.26 -5.04 -0.37
CA GLY A 191 -10.32 -6.07 -0.86
C GLY A 191 -10.80 -6.73 -2.15
N ASP A 192 -10.28 -7.92 -2.43
CA ASP A 192 -10.51 -8.67 -3.67
C ASP A 192 -11.81 -9.49 -3.55
N CYS A 193 -12.93 -8.85 -3.79
CA CYS A 193 -14.24 -9.49 -3.77
C CYS A 193 -14.51 -10.26 -5.07
N SER A 194 -15.19 -11.40 -4.97
CA SER A 194 -15.66 -12.11 -6.16
C SER A 194 -16.77 -11.34 -6.86
N SER A 195 -16.80 -11.34 -8.20
CA SER A 195 -17.85 -10.68 -9.00
C SER A 195 -19.16 -11.46 -9.00
N THR A 196 -19.76 -11.64 -7.81
CA THR A 196 -21.07 -12.30 -7.60
C THR A 196 -21.99 -11.41 -6.77
N TYR A 197 -23.30 -11.60 -6.92
CA TYR A 197 -24.28 -10.86 -6.10
C TYR A 197 -24.15 -11.15 -4.60
N GLU A 198 -23.76 -12.37 -4.22
CA GLU A 198 -23.52 -12.72 -2.81
C GLU A 198 -22.33 -11.96 -2.27
N SER A 199 -21.22 -11.95 -2.97
CA SER A 199 -20.01 -11.22 -2.57
C SER A 199 -20.26 -9.70 -2.50
N MET A 200 -21.03 -9.15 -3.45
CA MET A 200 -21.44 -7.74 -3.41
C MET A 200 -22.27 -7.45 -2.15
N ALA A 201 -23.23 -8.31 -1.79
CA ALA A 201 -24.06 -8.13 -0.60
C ALA A 201 -23.21 -8.20 0.69
N GLU A 202 -22.26 -9.12 0.79
CA GLU A 202 -21.37 -9.25 1.94
C GLU A 202 -20.39 -8.06 2.03
N SER A 203 -19.83 -7.61 0.91
CA SER A 203 -18.99 -6.41 0.87
C SER A 203 -19.75 -5.16 1.32
N LEU A 204 -21.01 -5.00 0.87
CA LEU A 204 -21.85 -3.88 1.28
C LEU A 204 -22.13 -3.92 2.80
N ARG A 205 -22.48 -5.08 3.35
CA ARG A 205 -22.68 -5.24 4.80
C ARG A 205 -21.40 -4.92 5.57
N GLY A 206 -20.25 -5.41 5.12
CA GLY A 206 -18.94 -5.10 5.69
C GLY A 206 -18.64 -3.60 5.67
N GLY A 207 -18.86 -2.93 4.54
CA GLY A 207 -18.68 -1.50 4.39
C GLY A 207 -19.59 -0.67 5.29
N LEU A 208 -20.86 -1.04 5.39
CA LEU A 208 -21.80 -0.38 6.32
C LEU A 208 -21.36 -0.53 7.78
N SER A 209 -20.91 -1.71 8.17
CA SER A 209 -20.36 -1.96 9.52
C SER A 209 -19.10 -1.12 9.76
N LEU A 210 -18.20 -1.03 8.77
CA LEU A 210 -17.01 -0.22 8.84
C LEU A 210 -17.35 1.28 9.01
N CYS A 211 -18.31 1.78 8.23
CA CYS A 211 -18.79 3.16 8.34
C CYS A 211 -19.37 3.46 9.73
N LEU A 212 -20.14 2.54 10.31
CA LEU A 212 -20.65 2.66 11.70
C LEU A 212 -19.53 2.68 12.74
N SER A 213 -18.37 2.13 12.41
CA SER A 213 -17.16 2.17 13.23
C SER A 213 -16.32 3.45 13.03
N GLY A 214 -16.81 4.42 12.27
CA GLY A 214 -16.18 5.73 12.08
C GLY A 214 -15.27 5.84 10.86
N PHE A 215 -15.29 4.89 9.92
CA PHE A 215 -14.59 4.99 8.64
C PHE A 215 -15.45 5.76 7.64
N GLY A 216 -15.12 7.03 7.41
CA GLY A 216 -15.95 7.96 6.64
C GLY A 216 -15.94 7.76 5.13
N PHE A 217 -14.94 7.06 4.59
CA PHE A 217 -14.75 6.84 3.16
C PHE A 217 -14.45 5.38 2.88
N TRP A 218 -15.41 4.70 2.26
CA TRP A 218 -15.28 3.30 1.90
C TRP A 218 -15.95 3.02 0.55
N SER A 219 -15.35 2.11 -0.22
CA SER A 219 -15.88 1.61 -1.47
C SER A 219 -15.39 0.17 -1.68
N HIS A 220 -15.56 -0.36 -2.88
CA HIS A 220 -14.98 -1.65 -3.29
C HIS A 220 -14.68 -1.64 -4.79
N ASP A 221 -13.87 -2.59 -5.24
CA ASP A 221 -13.58 -2.76 -6.65
C ASP A 221 -14.84 -3.20 -7.42
N ILE A 222 -15.00 -2.69 -8.63
CA ILE A 222 -16.07 -3.05 -9.55
C ILE A 222 -15.40 -3.77 -10.72
N SER A 223 -15.63 -5.06 -10.87
CA SER A 223 -15.01 -5.87 -11.92
C SER A 223 -15.95 -7.00 -12.38
#